data_3c24a3a2099e63294335453f61754f11
#
_entry.id   3c24a3a2099e63294335453f61754f11
#
_cell.length_a   1.000
_cell.length_b   1.000
_cell.length_c   1.000
_cell.angle_alpha   90.00
_cell.angle_beta   90.00
_cell.angle_gamma   90.00
#
_symmetry.space_group_name_H-M   'P 1'
#
loop_
_entity.id
_entity.type
_entity.pdbx_description
1 polymer ?
#
loop_
_entity_poly.entity_id
_entity_poly.type
_entity_poly.pdbx_seq_one_letter_code
_entity_poly.pdbx_strand_id
1 'polypeptide(L)'
;ALLEENPKKDDLLGKAEEKKLKAEGKKGGSIYEYATVQVPSVLQRLIPIPSVKEGEKSFILLEQIIEKNISKLFLGHKVVCAYPYRIMRNADLSFDEDEAEDLLKEIEKSLKKRQWGEVIRLEVEYGIDKRLLAFLKDELRVESEDDIFKINGPIDLTYLMKMYGLEGCDDLRYKPYTPQPVPQIQQGESIFDAIKKGDILLHHPYQTFDPVVDFIRQAAVDPDVLAIKQTLYRVSGNSPII
;
A
#
# COMPACT_ATOMS: atom_id res chain seq x y z
N ALA A 1 11.92 12.44 -8.54
CA ALA A 1 13.19 13.17 -8.66
C ALA A 1 13.06 14.36 -9.60
N LEU A 2 13.75 15.45 -9.31
CA LEU A 2 13.91 16.61 -10.17
C LEU A 2 15.28 16.51 -10.83
N LEU A 3 15.29 16.53 -12.15
CA LEU A 3 16.48 16.35 -12.96
C LEU A 3 16.81 17.65 -13.70
N GLU A 4 18.07 17.95 -13.83
CA GLU A 4 18.58 19.03 -14.67
C GLU A 4 19.38 18.39 -15.81
N GLU A 5 19.08 18.76 -17.05
CA GLU A 5 19.82 18.26 -18.19
C GLU A 5 21.27 18.77 -18.11
N ASN A 6 22.23 17.85 -18.19
CA ASN A 6 23.64 18.23 -18.25
C ASN A 6 23.92 18.78 -19.65
N PRO A 7 24.22 20.05 -19.82
CA PRO A 7 24.56 20.58 -21.14
C PRO A 7 25.80 19.82 -21.62
N LYS A 8 25.65 19.02 -22.64
CA LYS A 8 26.79 18.40 -23.32
C LYS A 8 27.71 19.48 -23.76
N LYS A 9 28.99 19.34 -23.48
CA LYS A 9 30.04 20.33 -23.80
C LYS A 9 30.17 20.65 -25.31
N ASP A 10 29.45 19.95 -26.18
CA ASP A 10 29.58 20.00 -27.63
C ASP A 10 28.34 20.49 -28.40
N ASP A 11 27.29 20.97 -27.73
CA ASP A 11 26.06 21.35 -28.42
C ASP A 11 26.09 22.84 -28.81
N LEU A 12 26.65 23.10 -29.99
CA LEU A 12 26.57 24.39 -30.69
C LEU A 12 25.11 24.80 -31.01
N LEU A 13 24.18 23.83 -31.06
CA LEU A 13 22.74 24.05 -31.22
C LEU A 13 22.09 24.65 -29.95
N GLY A 14 22.48 24.22 -28.75
CA GLY A 14 21.97 24.76 -27.49
C GLY A 14 22.24 26.23 -27.31
N LYS A 15 23.37 26.74 -27.82
CA LYS A 15 23.68 28.18 -27.77
C LYS A 15 22.82 29.03 -28.70
N ALA A 16 22.32 28.48 -29.80
CA ALA A 16 21.41 29.17 -30.72
C ALA A 16 19.97 29.22 -30.16
N GLU A 17 19.52 28.19 -29.47
CA GLU A 17 18.22 28.16 -28.77
C GLU A 17 18.24 29.06 -27.54
N GLU A 18 19.32 29.08 -26.75
CA GLU A 18 19.50 30.00 -25.62
C GLU A 18 19.47 31.45 -26.05
N LYS A 19 20.04 31.77 -27.22
CA LYS A 19 19.96 33.11 -27.78
C LYS A 19 18.55 33.47 -28.25
N LYS A 20 17.78 32.51 -28.79
CA LYS A 20 16.39 32.72 -29.20
C LYS A 20 15.48 32.94 -27.98
N LEU A 21 15.64 32.14 -26.92
CA LEU A 21 14.90 32.29 -25.66
C LEU A 21 15.19 33.61 -24.95
N LYS A 22 16.43 34.07 -24.98
CA LYS A 22 16.81 35.40 -24.48
C LYS A 22 16.26 36.56 -25.30
N ALA A 23 16.06 36.37 -26.60
CA ALA A 23 15.45 37.37 -27.49
C ALA A 23 13.95 37.50 -27.30
N GLU A 24 13.28 36.46 -26.82
CA GLU A 24 11.84 36.41 -26.51
C GLU A 24 11.51 36.88 -25.07
N GLY A 25 12.47 37.41 -24.33
CA GLY A 25 12.26 37.96 -22.97
C GLY A 25 11.97 36.88 -21.90
N LYS A 26 12.08 35.62 -22.23
CA LYS A 26 12.02 34.52 -21.27
C LYS A 26 13.38 34.43 -20.57
N LYS A 27 13.41 34.70 -19.27
CA LYS A 27 14.60 34.45 -18.44
C LYS A 27 14.97 32.96 -18.65
N GLY A 28 16.24 32.72 -19.04
CA GLY A 28 16.79 31.39 -19.24
C GLY A 28 16.64 30.58 -17.95
N GLY A 29 15.56 29.82 -17.87
CA GLY A 29 15.32 28.86 -16.78
C GLY A 29 15.96 27.54 -17.18
N SER A 30 16.72 26.95 -16.28
CA SER A 30 17.13 25.56 -16.43
C SER A 30 15.91 24.72 -16.78
N ILE A 31 16.01 23.92 -17.84
CA ILE A 31 14.94 22.98 -18.20
C ILE A 31 15.04 21.85 -17.19
N TYR A 32 13.99 21.70 -16.38
CA TYR A 32 13.88 20.62 -15.41
C TYR A 32 13.00 19.52 -15.98
N GLU A 33 13.46 18.31 -15.81
CA GLU A 33 12.70 17.10 -16.09
C GLU A 33 12.28 16.46 -14.77
N TYR A 34 11.16 15.76 -14.79
CA TYR A 34 10.60 15.08 -13.64
C TYR A 34 10.57 13.58 -13.89
N ALA A 35 11.00 12.83 -12.89
CA ALA A 35 10.99 11.39 -12.96
C ALA A 35 10.44 10.77 -11.68
N THR A 36 9.66 9.71 -11.83
CA THR A 36 9.18 8.89 -10.72
C THR A 36 9.86 7.53 -10.75
N VAL A 37 10.24 7.04 -9.57
CA VAL A 37 10.83 5.71 -9.40
C VAL A 37 9.93 4.94 -8.43
N GLN A 38 9.38 3.84 -8.90
CA GLN A 38 8.56 2.98 -8.06
C GLN A 38 9.44 2.26 -7.04
N VAL A 39 9.07 2.33 -5.76
CA VAL A 39 9.67 1.48 -4.72
C VAL A 39 9.09 0.07 -4.88
N PRO A 40 9.91 -0.94 -5.23
CA PRO A 40 9.38 -2.26 -5.58
C PRO A 40 8.88 -3.00 -4.35
N SER A 41 7.60 -3.41 -4.37
CA SER A 41 6.95 -4.16 -3.27
C SER A 41 7.48 -5.59 -3.08
N VAL A 42 8.14 -6.14 -4.10
CA VAL A 42 8.76 -7.48 -4.05
C VAL A 42 10.03 -7.50 -3.19
N LEU A 43 10.66 -6.36 -2.95
CA LEU A 43 11.81 -6.23 -2.08
C LEU A 43 11.38 -5.95 -0.64
N GLN A 44 12.20 -6.40 0.30
CA GLN A 44 12.00 -6.09 1.70
C GLN A 44 12.20 -4.60 1.94
N ARG A 45 11.18 -3.91 2.46
CA ARG A 45 11.25 -2.47 2.70
C ARG A 45 12.07 -2.09 3.91
N LEU A 46 11.98 -2.91 4.99
CA LEU A 46 12.78 -2.74 6.22
C LEU A 46 14.03 -3.61 6.10
N ILE A 47 15.17 -2.99 5.85
CA ILE A 47 16.44 -3.67 5.57
C ILE A 47 17.32 -3.59 6.80
N PRO A 48 17.74 -4.73 7.39
CA PRO A 48 18.65 -4.74 8.51
C PRO A 48 20.04 -4.23 8.09
N ILE A 49 20.63 -3.41 8.95
CA ILE A 49 22.00 -2.93 8.77
C ILE A 49 22.81 -3.22 10.04
N PRO A 50 24.15 -3.28 9.95
CA PRO A 50 24.99 -3.46 11.12
C PRO A 50 24.71 -2.38 12.16
N SER A 51 24.51 -2.78 13.41
CA SER A 51 24.31 -1.87 14.53
C SER A 51 25.65 -1.41 15.08
N VAL A 52 25.72 -0.17 15.54
CA VAL A 52 26.94 0.41 16.15
C VAL A 52 27.10 -0.09 17.56
N LYS A 53 26.01 -0.38 18.27
CA LYS A 53 26.02 -0.86 19.65
C LYS A 53 25.55 -2.31 19.72
N GLU A 54 26.16 -3.06 20.60
CA GLU A 54 25.78 -4.44 20.90
C GLU A 54 24.37 -4.49 21.51
N GLY A 55 23.54 -5.43 21.04
CA GLY A 55 22.17 -5.59 21.48
C GLY A 55 21.15 -4.67 20.78
N GLU A 56 21.58 -3.68 19.99
CA GLU A 56 20.69 -2.86 19.18
C GLU A 56 20.45 -3.50 17.81
N LYS A 57 19.24 -3.31 17.28
CA LYS A 57 18.89 -3.67 15.90
C LYS A 57 18.67 -2.40 15.09
N SER A 58 19.44 -2.24 14.03
CA SER A 58 19.38 -1.06 13.15
C SER A 58 18.81 -1.43 11.80
N PHE A 59 18.00 -0.55 11.25
CA PHE A 59 17.32 -0.75 9.97
C PHE A 59 17.39 0.51 9.13
N ILE A 60 17.32 0.34 7.82
CA ILE A 60 17.13 1.40 6.84
C ILE A 60 15.92 1.04 5.97
N LEU A 61 15.18 2.04 5.53
CA LEU A 61 14.07 1.84 4.60
C LEU A 61 14.58 1.79 3.16
N LEU A 62 13.96 0.95 2.34
CA LEU A 62 14.35 0.76 0.94
C LEU A 62 14.33 2.07 0.15
N GLU A 63 13.32 2.91 0.36
CA GLU A 63 13.22 4.23 -0.26
C GLU A 63 14.41 5.14 0.06
N GLN A 64 14.97 5.07 1.27
CA GLN A 64 16.15 5.84 1.66
C GLN A 64 17.41 5.36 0.91
N ILE A 65 17.51 4.05 0.64
CA ILE A 65 18.60 3.50 -0.17
C ILE A 65 18.45 3.97 -1.63
N ILE A 66 17.24 3.92 -2.17
CA ILE A 66 16.94 4.39 -3.53
C ILE A 66 17.29 5.86 -3.65
N GLU A 67 16.83 6.70 -2.73
CA GLU A 67 17.07 8.13 -2.72
C GLU A 67 18.58 8.44 -2.73
N LYS A 68 19.35 7.81 -1.86
CA LYS A 68 20.82 7.99 -1.81
C LYS A 68 21.54 7.56 -3.08
N ASN A 69 20.97 6.66 -3.85
CA ASN A 69 21.57 6.13 -5.08
C ASN A 69 20.81 6.57 -6.34
N ILE A 70 19.89 7.50 -6.23
CA ILE A 70 18.98 7.90 -7.31
C ILE A 70 19.74 8.39 -8.55
N SER A 71 20.86 9.06 -8.36
CA SER A 71 21.72 9.54 -9.47
C SER A 71 22.27 8.42 -10.35
N LYS A 72 22.37 7.20 -9.84
CA LYS A 72 22.81 6.04 -10.63
C LYS A 72 21.74 5.54 -11.60
N LEU A 73 20.48 5.91 -11.39
CA LEU A 73 19.37 5.55 -12.27
C LEU A 73 19.21 6.52 -13.45
N PHE A 74 19.73 7.74 -13.32
CA PHE A 74 19.55 8.80 -14.31
C PHE A 74 20.90 9.23 -14.91
N LEU A 75 21.46 8.33 -15.73
CA LEU A 75 22.73 8.59 -16.41
C LEU A 75 22.56 9.75 -17.41
N GLY A 76 23.50 10.70 -17.37
CA GLY A 76 23.45 11.88 -18.25
C GLY A 76 22.68 13.08 -17.67
N HIS A 77 21.99 12.91 -16.55
CA HIS A 77 21.27 13.99 -15.88
C HIS A 77 21.89 14.28 -14.49
N LYS A 78 21.80 15.51 -14.07
CA LYS A 78 22.13 15.89 -12.70
C LYS A 78 20.86 15.83 -11.85
N VAL A 79 20.82 14.96 -10.87
CA VAL A 79 19.73 14.95 -9.90
C VAL A 79 19.82 16.16 -8.99
N VAL A 80 18.82 17.01 -9.01
CA VAL A 80 18.74 18.21 -8.16
C VAL A 80 18.25 17.85 -6.78
N CYS A 81 17.15 17.08 -6.71
CA CYS A 81 16.59 16.55 -5.47
C CYS A 81 15.69 15.35 -5.77
N ALA A 82 15.45 14.56 -4.75
CA ALA A 82 14.48 13.45 -4.78
C ALA A 82 13.77 13.39 -3.43
N TYR A 83 12.50 13.04 -3.45
CA TYR A 83 11.67 12.89 -2.25
C TYR A 83 10.70 11.75 -2.45
N PRO A 84 10.43 10.96 -1.42
CA PRO A 84 9.36 9.96 -1.47
C PRO A 84 7.99 10.64 -1.47
N TYR A 85 7.05 10.01 -2.14
CA TYR A 85 5.63 10.37 -2.08
C TYR A 85 4.76 9.12 -2.18
N ARG A 86 3.53 9.23 -1.74
CA ARG A 86 2.52 8.17 -1.83
C ARG A 86 1.19 8.77 -2.25
N ILE A 87 0.47 8.04 -3.07
CA ILE A 87 -0.88 8.40 -3.47
C ILE A 87 -1.88 7.35 -2.98
N MET A 88 -3.07 7.80 -2.64
CA MET A 88 -4.23 6.95 -2.46
C MET A 88 -5.30 7.42 -3.44
N ARG A 89 -5.85 6.47 -4.18
CA ARG A 89 -6.89 6.73 -5.15
C ARG A 89 -8.24 6.29 -4.61
N ASN A 90 -9.29 6.98 -5.04
CA ASN A 90 -10.64 6.55 -4.74
C ASN A 90 -10.86 5.14 -5.29
N ALA A 91 -11.29 4.25 -4.40
CA ALA A 91 -11.60 2.87 -4.73
C ALA A 91 -13.11 2.61 -4.82
N ASP A 92 -13.92 3.61 -4.51
CA ASP A 92 -15.37 3.52 -4.65
C ASP A 92 -15.74 3.51 -6.14
N LEU A 93 -16.36 2.43 -6.53
CA LEU A 93 -16.88 2.22 -7.84
C LEU A 93 -18.39 2.07 -7.68
N SER A 94 -19.11 3.06 -8.14
CA SER A 94 -20.54 2.91 -8.34
C SER A 94 -20.75 2.01 -9.55
N PHE A 95 -21.35 0.86 -9.35
CA PHE A 95 -21.91 0.03 -10.41
C PHE A 95 -23.38 -0.20 -10.09
N ASP A 96 -24.19 -0.26 -11.13
CA ASP A 96 -25.60 -0.56 -10.98
C ASP A 96 -25.73 -2.09 -10.98
N GLU A 97 -26.08 -2.67 -9.82
CA GLU A 97 -26.25 -4.10 -9.67
C GLU A 97 -27.45 -4.61 -10.47
N ASP A 98 -28.44 -3.77 -10.71
CA ASP A 98 -29.68 -4.11 -11.39
C ASP A 98 -29.51 -4.19 -12.93
N GLU A 99 -28.50 -3.50 -13.49
CA GLU A 99 -28.21 -3.50 -14.93
C GLU A 99 -27.13 -4.53 -15.35
N ALA A 100 -26.48 -5.21 -14.41
CA ALA A 100 -25.38 -6.11 -14.70
C ALA A 100 -25.86 -7.53 -15.07
N GLU A 101 -25.81 -7.87 -16.35
CA GLU A 101 -26.07 -9.26 -16.83
C GLU A 101 -25.04 -10.27 -16.28
N ASP A 102 -23.83 -9.83 -15.97
CA ASP A 102 -22.75 -10.65 -15.39
C ASP A 102 -21.98 -9.82 -14.35
N LEU A 103 -22.44 -9.90 -13.10
CA LEU A 103 -21.88 -9.17 -11.96
C LEU A 103 -20.38 -9.43 -11.76
N LEU A 104 -19.90 -10.64 -12.00
CA LEU A 104 -18.47 -11.01 -11.88
C LEU A 104 -17.61 -10.25 -12.88
N LYS A 105 -18.03 -10.17 -14.14
CA LYS A 105 -17.30 -9.41 -15.17
C LYS A 105 -17.31 -7.92 -14.90
N GLU A 106 -18.42 -7.39 -14.37
CA GLU A 106 -18.50 -5.97 -14.04
C GLU A 106 -17.59 -5.64 -12.83
N ILE A 107 -17.53 -6.51 -11.83
CA ILE A 107 -16.59 -6.40 -10.71
C ILE A 107 -15.13 -6.46 -11.23
N GLU A 108 -14.79 -7.37 -12.13
CA GLU A 108 -13.44 -7.45 -12.71
C GLU A 108 -13.06 -6.16 -13.46
N LYS A 109 -13.98 -5.62 -14.28
CA LYS A 109 -13.76 -4.34 -14.98
C LYS A 109 -13.58 -3.20 -13.98
N SER A 110 -14.39 -3.17 -12.95
CA SER A 110 -14.34 -2.19 -11.89
C SER A 110 -13.03 -2.25 -11.11
N LEU A 111 -12.54 -3.44 -10.78
CA LEU A 111 -11.23 -3.63 -10.15
C LEU A 111 -10.08 -3.10 -11.01
N LYS A 112 -10.16 -3.27 -12.33
CA LYS A 112 -9.18 -2.70 -13.27
C LYS A 112 -9.25 -1.15 -13.32
N LYS A 113 -10.44 -0.56 -13.18
CA LYS A 113 -10.63 0.89 -13.16
C LYS A 113 -10.12 1.55 -11.86
N ARG A 114 -9.99 0.82 -10.75
CA ARG A 114 -9.49 1.34 -9.46
C ARG A 114 -8.13 2.04 -9.56
N GLN A 115 -7.23 1.55 -10.39
CA GLN A 115 -5.91 2.17 -10.57
C GLN A 115 -5.96 3.53 -11.29
N TRP A 116 -7.12 3.91 -11.85
CA TRP A 116 -7.38 5.17 -12.55
C TRP A 116 -8.33 6.10 -11.80
N GLY A 117 -8.75 5.71 -10.58
CA GLY A 117 -9.58 6.57 -9.73
C GLY A 117 -8.89 7.88 -9.39
N GLU A 118 -9.69 8.88 -9.04
CA GLU A 118 -9.21 10.18 -8.56
C GLU A 118 -8.27 10.02 -7.36
N VAL A 119 -7.22 10.84 -7.30
CA VAL A 119 -6.33 10.87 -6.14
C VAL A 119 -7.03 11.63 -5.02
N ILE A 120 -7.36 10.93 -3.95
CA ILE A 120 -8.02 11.49 -2.75
C ILE A 120 -7.03 11.76 -1.61
N ARG A 121 -5.76 11.37 -1.76
CA ARG A 121 -4.72 11.63 -0.78
C ARG A 121 -3.33 11.59 -1.44
N LEU A 122 -2.59 12.67 -1.28
CA LEU A 122 -1.19 12.78 -1.66
C LEU A 122 -0.35 13.00 -0.40
N GLU A 123 0.43 12.00 -0.03
CA GLU A 123 1.42 12.10 1.06
C GLU A 123 2.78 12.44 0.47
N VAL A 124 3.42 13.47 1.00
CA VAL A 124 4.76 13.91 0.59
C VAL A 124 5.63 14.13 1.81
N GLU A 125 6.92 13.98 1.65
CA GLU A 125 7.87 14.29 2.73
C GLU A 125 7.81 15.78 3.10
N TYR A 126 7.88 16.06 4.39
CA TYR A 126 7.94 17.44 4.89
C TYR A 126 9.19 18.11 4.35
N GLY A 127 9.01 19.29 3.72
CA GLY A 127 10.13 20.01 3.10
C GLY A 127 10.36 19.66 1.63
N ILE A 128 9.48 18.89 1.00
CA ILE A 128 9.53 18.64 -0.45
C ILE A 128 9.76 19.93 -1.24
N ASP A 129 10.57 19.86 -2.28
CA ASP A 129 10.80 20.97 -3.20
C ASP A 129 9.49 21.45 -3.82
N LYS A 130 9.26 22.76 -3.79
CA LYS A 130 8.00 23.36 -4.28
C LYS A 130 7.71 23.06 -5.74
N ARG A 131 8.75 22.90 -6.58
CA ARG A 131 8.61 22.56 -8.00
C ARG A 131 8.11 21.13 -8.17
N LEU A 132 8.66 20.18 -7.38
CA LEU A 132 8.18 18.80 -7.36
C LEU A 132 6.75 18.71 -6.86
N LEU A 133 6.40 19.43 -5.81
CA LEU A 133 5.03 19.43 -5.30
C LEU A 133 4.06 20.01 -6.34
N ALA A 134 4.40 21.10 -6.99
CA ALA A 134 3.58 21.70 -8.05
C ALA A 134 3.39 20.73 -9.22
N PHE A 135 4.45 20.06 -9.65
CA PHE A 135 4.38 19.02 -10.68
C PHE A 135 3.47 17.85 -10.27
N LEU A 136 3.63 17.34 -9.05
CA LEU A 136 2.78 16.24 -8.56
C LEU A 136 1.30 16.62 -8.48
N LYS A 137 1.00 17.84 -8.06
CA LYS A 137 -0.39 18.37 -8.02
C LYS A 137 -1.00 18.41 -9.41
N ASP A 138 -0.28 18.91 -10.38
CA ASP A 138 -0.74 19.04 -11.77
C ASP A 138 -0.91 17.66 -12.43
N GLU A 139 0.11 16.81 -12.36
CA GLU A 139 0.10 15.49 -12.98
C GLU A 139 -0.94 14.54 -12.37
N LEU A 140 -1.13 14.62 -11.06
CA LEU A 140 -2.09 13.80 -10.32
C LEU A 140 -3.48 14.45 -10.20
N ARG A 141 -3.64 15.67 -10.69
CA ARG A 141 -4.89 16.45 -10.63
C ARG A 141 -5.42 16.62 -9.21
N VAL A 142 -4.51 16.90 -8.26
CA VAL A 142 -4.88 17.17 -6.88
C VAL A 142 -5.23 18.63 -6.74
N GLU A 143 -6.52 18.96 -6.68
CA GLU A 143 -7.02 20.33 -6.66
C GLU A 143 -7.08 20.90 -5.22
N SER A 144 -7.46 20.06 -4.26
CA SER A 144 -7.60 20.46 -2.86
C SER A 144 -6.27 20.38 -2.10
N GLU A 145 -5.96 21.42 -1.35
CA GLU A 145 -4.85 21.39 -0.39
C GLU A 145 -5.13 20.44 0.80
N ASP A 146 -6.39 20.15 1.08
CA ASP A 146 -6.80 19.24 2.17
C ASP A 146 -6.44 17.79 1.86
N ASP A 147 -6.22 17.46 0.58
CA ASP A 147 -5.78 16.14 0.15
C ASP A 147 -4.25 15.96 0.19
N ILE A 148 -3.50 17.01 0.57
CA ILE A 148 -2.04 17.00 0.60
C ILE A 148 -1.52 16.92 2.03
N PHE A 149 -0.87 15.82 2.36
CA PHE A 149 -0.32 15.55 3.69
C PHE A 149 1.22 15.63 3.66
N LYS A 150 1.77 16.62 4.36
CA LYS A 150 3.22 16.75 4.54
C LYS A 150 3.66 15.96 5.75
N ILE A 151 4.35 14.85 5.54
CA ILE A 151 4.72 13.89 6.57
C ILE A 151 6.14 14.18 7.06
N ASN A 152 6.28 14.44 8.35
CA ASN A 152 7.58 14.56 9.01
C ASN A 152 8.01 13.21 9.56
N GLY A 153 8.51 12.34 8.71
CA GLY A 153 8.90 10.97 9.02
C GLY A 153 8.69 10.04 7.83
N PRO A 154 8.78 8.73 8.04
CA PRO A 154 8.55 7.76 6.98
C PRO A 154 7.13 7.83 6.45
N ILE A 155 6.99 7.84 5.14
CA ILE A 155 5.69 7.72 4.45
C ILE A 155 5.28 6.24 4.48
N ASP A 156 3.97 5.96 4.67
CA ASP A 156 3.44 4.60 4.74
C ASP A 156 4.04 3.74 5.86
N LEU A 157 3.37 3.71 6.98
CA LEU A 157 3.81 2.99 8.18
C LEU A 157 3.49 1.48 8.17
N THR A 158 3.05 0.90 7.05
CA THR A 158 2.71 -0.53 6.96
C THR A 158 3.89 -1.46 7.27
N TYR A 159 5.12 -1.01 7.09
CA TYR A 159 6.32 -1.77 7.45
C TYR A 159 6.43 -2.06 8.95
N LEU A 160 5.77 -1.27 9.82
CA LEU A 160 5.76 -1.50 11.27
C LEU A 160 5.13 -2.85 11.63
N MET A 161 4.22 -3.38 10.82
CA MET A 161 3.67 -4.72 11.03
C MET A 161 4.75 -5.80 10.95
N LYS A 162 5.78 -5.60 10.09
CA LYS A 162 6.93 -6.51 10.01
C LYS A 162 7.88 -6.36 11.20
N MET A 163 7.99 -5.16 11.76
CA MET A 163 8.77 -4.93 12.98
C MET A 163 8.20 -5.68 14.17
N TYR A 164 6.88 -5.81 14.27
CA TYR A 164 6.25 -6.58 15.34
C TYR A 164 6.73 -8.05 15.39
N GLY A 165 7.05 -8.63 14.23
CA GLY A 165 7.55 -10.00 14.10
C GLY A 165 9.07 -10.19 14.26
N LEU A 166 9.83 -9.16 14.64
CA LEU A 166 11.28 -9.27 14.77
C LEU A 166 11.69 -10.29 15.86
N GLU A 167 12.59 -11.21 15.51
CA GLU A 167 13.14 -12.17 16.44
C GLU A 167 13.92 -11.49 17.58
N GLY A 168 13.86 -12.06 18.78
CA GLY A 168 14.55 -11.54 19.97
C GLY A 168 13.96 -10.24 20.51
N CYS A 169 12.68 -9.96 20.22
CA CYS A 169 11.91 -8.86 20.78
C CYS A 169 10.60 -9.35 21.41
N ASP A 170 10.61 -10.58 21.94
CA ASP A 170 9.39 -11.23 22.48
C ASP A 170 8.92 -10.56 23.77
N ASP A 171 9.83 -10.00 24.55
CA ASP A 171 9.57 -9.21 25.76
C ASP A 171 8.84 -7.88 25.50
N LEU A 172 8.91 -7.38 24.25
CA LEU A 172 8.21 -6.18 23.82
C LEU A 172 6.81 -6.45 23.28
N ARG A 173 6.37 -7.71 23.28
CA ARG A 173 5.06 -8.14 22.78
C ARG A 173 4.14 -8.54 23.92
N TYR A 174 2.86 -8.33 23.73
CA TYR A 174 1.86 -8.92 24.62
C TYR A 174 1.92 -10.43 24.53
N LYS A 175 1.68 -11.10 25.67
CA LYS A 175 1.60 -12.57 25.70
C LYS A 175 0.47 -13.04 24.77
N PRO A 176 0.69 -14.13 24.01
CA PRO A 176 -0.36 -14.69 23.17
C PRO A 176 -1.58 -15.02 24.01
N TYR A 177 -2.74 -14.68 23.51
CA TYR A 177 -4.01 -15.04 24.12
C TYR A 177 -4.43 -16.44 23.67
N THR A 178 -4.89 -17.28 24.60
CA THR A 178 -5.43 -18.61 24.30
C THR A 178 -6.96 -18.51 24.21
N PRO A 179 -7.55 -18.64 23.01
CA PRO A 179 -8.99 -18.61 22.84
C PRO A 179 -9.68 -19.70 23.66
N GLN A 180 -10.82 -19.40 24.23
CA GLN A 180 -11.61 -20.32 25.04
C GLN A 180 -12.59 -21.11 24.17
N PRO A 181 -12.96 -22.34 24.57
CA PRO A 181 -14.05 -23.08 23.93
C PRO A 181 -15.37 -22.32 23.97
N VAL A 182 -16.26 -22.62 23.05
CA VAL A 182 -17.61 -22.05 22.98
C VAL A 182 -18.55 -22.82 23.88
N PRO A 183 -19.13 -22.25 24.94
CA PRO A 183 -19.91 -22.98 25.93
C PRO A 183 -21.20 -23.64 25.36
N GLN A 184 -21.73 -23.06 24.29
CA GLN A 184 -22.95 -23.54 23.63
C GLN A 184 -22.72 -24.82 22.80
N ILE A 185 -21.46 -25.19 22.53
CA ILE A 185 -21.10 -26.36 21.74
C ILE A 185 -20.40 -27.36 22.65
N GLN A 186 -21.03 -28.54 22.85
CA GLN A 186 -20.43 -29.59 23.66
C GLN A 186 -19.33 -30.32 22.89
N GLN A 187 -18.35 -30.83 23.62
CA GLN A 187 -17.27 -31.59 23.01
C GLN A 187 -17.81 -32.85 22.29
N GLY A 188 -17.54 -32.97 20.99
CA GLY A 188 -17.99 -34.07 20.15
C GLY A 188 -19.43 -33.93 19.62
N GLU A 189 -20.10 -32.83 19.92
CA GLU A 189 -21.42 -32.51 19.36
C GLU A 189 -21.28 -32.01 17.91
N SER A 190 -22.22 -32.43 17.05
CA SER A 190 -22.33 -31.85 15.72
C SER A 190 -22.71 -30.35 15.82
N ILE A 191 -22.03 -29.49 15.05
CA ILE A 191 -22.38 -28.08 15.01
C ILE A 191 -23.83 -27.83 14.58
N PHE A 192 -24.37 -28.68 13.70
CA PHE A 192 -25.78 -28.62 13.28
C PHE A 192 -26.75 -28.92 14.43
N ASP A 193 -26.40 -29.85 15.32
CA ASP A 193 -27.23 -30.15 16.48
C ASP A 193 -27.19 -29.05 17.54
N ALA A 194 -26.02 -28.41 17.69
CA ALA A 194 -25.92 -27.24 18.55
C ALA A 194 -26.74 -26.05 18.01
N ILE A 195 -26.71 -25.78 16.70
CA ILE A 195 -27.48 -24.70 16.06
C ILE A 195 -28.98 -24.95 16.13
N LYS A 196 -29.44 -26.19 16.04
CA LYS A 196 -30.88 -26.53 16.21
C LYS A 196 -31.43 -26.17 17.59
N LYS A 197 -30.56 -26.04 18.60
CA LYS A 197 -30.97 -25.63 19.94
C LYS A 197 -31.16 -24.13 20.09
N GLY A 198 -30.54 -23.35 19.19
CA GLY A 198 -30.60 -21.90 19.15
C GLY A 198 -29.42 -21.29 18.45
N ASP A 199 -29.47 -19.96 18.22
CA ASP A 199 -28.41 -19.21 17.62
C ASP A 199 -27.15 -19.22 18.48
N ILE A 200 -25.98 -19.28 17.82
CA ILE A 200 -24.68 -19.30 18.47
C ILE A 200 -23.95 -18.01 18.11
N LEU A 201 -23.67 -17.18 19.12
CA LEU A 201 -22.84 -15.99 18.99
C LEU A 201 -21.41 -16.32 19.41
N LEU A 202 -20.46 -16.02 18.53
CA LEU A 202 -19.04 -16.19 18.79
C LEU A 202 -18.36 -14.83 18.98
N HIS A 203 -17.51 -14.73 20.01
CA HIS A 203 -16.78 -13.51 20.31
C HIS A 203 -15.26 -13.72 20.11
N HIS A 204 -14.79 -13.48 18.90
CA HIS A 204 -13.37 -13.55 18.57
C HIS A 204 -12.62 -12.27 19.01
N PRO A 205 -11.36 -12.40 19.41
CA PRO A 205 -10.48 -13.57 19.50
C PRO A 205 -10.60 -14.36 20.81
N TYR A 206 -11.56 -14.02 21.69
CA TYR A 206 -11.69 -14.63 23.02
C TYR A 206 -12.22 -16.06 22.99
N GLN A 207 -13.03 -16.37 22.01
CA GLN A 207 -13.48 -17.71 21.71
C GLN A 207 -12.79 -18.25 20.45
N THR A 208 -12.59 -19.59 20.39
CA THR A 208 -11.94 -20.23 19.26
C THR A 208 -12.74 -20.09 17.96
N PHE A 209 -12.05 -20.03 16.84
CA PHE A 209 -12.63 -19.98 15.50
C PHE A 209 -12.96 -21.39 14.96
N ASP A 210 -12.51 -22.44 15.63
CA ASP A 210 -12.71 -23.84 15.19
C ASP A 210 -14.16 -24.19 14.88
N PRO A 211 -15.18 -23.76 15.66
CA PRO A 211 -16.57 -24.05 15.33
C PRO A 211 -17.03 -23.49 13.98
N VAL A 212 -16.49 -22.35 13.55
CA VAL A 212 -16.81 -21.78 12.22
C VAL A 212 -16.20 -22.66 11.13
N VAL A 213 -14.95 -23.09 11.30
CA VAL A 213 -14.27 -23.99 10.36
C VAL A 213 -15.00 -25.33 10.27
N ASP A 214 -15.39 -25.91 11.42
CA ASP A 214 -16.10 -27.18 11.49
C ASP A 214 -17.49 -27.07 10.87
N PHE A 215 -18.18 -25.95 11.05
CA PHE A 215 -19.48 -25.70 10.42
C PHE A 215 -19.39 -25.75 8.89
N ILE A 216 -18.43 -25.00 8.32
CA ILE A 216 -18.22 -24.99 6.88
C ILE A 216 -17.78 -26.37 6.37
N ARG A 217 -16.86 -27.03 7.09
CA ARG A 217 -16.38 -28.36 6.71
C ARG A 217 -17.50 -29.41 6.74
N GLN A 218 -18.33 -29.42 7.76
CA GLN A 218 -19.48 -30.32 7.84
C GLN A 218 -20.48 -30.00 6.72
N ALA A 219 -20.81 -28.73 6.51
CA ALA A 219 -21.72 -28.31 5.45
C ALA A 219 -21.24 -28.70 4.04
N ALA A 220 -19.94 -28.67 3.81
CA ALA A 220 -19.35 -28.99 2.49
C ALA A 220 -19.48 -30.49 2.12
N VAL A 221 -19.64 -31.38 3.08
CA VAL A 221 -19.72 -32.84 2.85
C VAL A 221 -21.08 -33.43 3.16
N ASP A 222 -21.99 -32.68 3.76
CA ASP A 222 -23.32 -33.12 4.14
C ASP A 222 -24.24 -33.12 2.89
N PRO A 223 -24.80 -34.26 2.49
CA PRO A 223 -25.65 -34.36 1.31
C PRO A 223 -27.00 -33.63 1.43
N ASP A 224 -27.44 -33.31 2.66
CA ASP A 224 -28.67 -32.58 2.90
C ASP A 224 -28.50 -31.06 2.85
N VAL A 225 -27.25 -30.57 2.77
CA VAL A 225 -26.93 -29.13 2.62
C VAL A 225 -27.02 -28.71 1.16
N LEU A 226 -27.97 -27.84 0.85
CA LEU A 226 -28.21 -27.36 -0.50
C LEU A 226 -27.34 -26.16 -0.88
N ALA A 227 -26.96 -25.33 0.09
CA ALA A 227 -26.15 -24.12 -0.14
C ALA A 227 -25.48 -23.64 1.14
N ILE A 228 -24.31 -23.00 0.98
CA ILE A 228 -23.61 -22.26 2.03
C ILE A 228 -23.77 -20.77 1.71
N LYS A 229 -24.32 -20.00 2.65
CA LYS A 229 -24.45 -18.54 2.54
C LYS A 229 -23.61 -17.90 3.64
N GLN A 230 -22.55 -17.17 3.25
CA GLN A 230 -21.67 -16.51 4.21
C GLN A 230 -21.21 -15.16 3.70
N THR A 231 -20.99 -14.23 4.63
CA THR A 231 -20.37 -12.94 4.34
C THR A 231 -18.89 -13.03 4.66
N LEU A 232 -18.05 -12.78 3.65
CA LEU A 232 -16.59 -12.74 3.76
C LEU A 232 -16.12 -11.32 3.46
N TYR A 233 -15.76 -10.55 4.50
CA TYR A 233 -15.24 -9.22 4.26
C TYR A 233 -13.76 -9.09 4.64
N ARG A 234 -13.21 -10.01 5.43
CA ARG A 234 -11.77 -10.08 5.72
C ARG A 234 -11.34 -11.53 5.92
N VAL A 235 -10.74 -12.08 4.90
CA VAL A 235 -10.26 -13.47 4.91
C VAL A 235 -8.77 -13.47 4.52
N SER A 236 -7.94 -14.24 5.23
CA SER A 236 -6.54 -14.45 4.84
C SER A 236 -6.48 -15.38 3.62
N GLY A 237 -5.46 -15.21 2.76
CA GLY A 237 -5.31 -15.99 1.53
C GLY A 237 -5.21 -17.51 1.70
N ASN A 238 -4.91 -17.99 2.91
CA ASN A 238 -4.84 -19.42 3.27
C ASN A 238 -5.88 -19.77 4.33
N SER A 239 -7.03 -19.14 4.29
CA SER A 239 -8.09 -19.45 5.25
C SER A 239 -8.65 -20.85 5.05
N PRO A 240 -8.85 -21.64 6.12
CA PRO A 240 -9.42 -22.99 6.03
C PRO A 240 -10.90 -23.02 5.63
N ILE A 241 -11.54 -21.86 5.50
CA ILE A 241 -12.95 -21.74 5.08
C ILE A 241 -13.12 -21.38 3.58
N ILE A 242 -12.02 -21.31 2.83
CA ILE A 242 -11.98 -21.15 1.36
C ILE A 242 -11.52 -22.46 0.68
#